data_6591d7e5fc6a1d9eaa06e4b1e0fe7094
#
_entry.id   6591d7e5fc6a1d9eaa06e4b1e0fe7094
#
_cell.length_a   1.000
_cell.length_b   1.000
_cell.length_c   1.000
_cell.angle_alpha   90.00
_cell.angle_beta   90.00
_cell.angle_gamma   90.00
#
_symmetry.space_group_name_H-M   'P 1'
#
loop_
_entity.id
_entity.type
_entity.pdbx_description
1 polymer ?
#
loop_
_entity_poly.entity_id
_entity_poly.type
_entity_poly.pdbx_seq_one_letter_code
_entity_poly.pdbx_strand_id
1 'polypeptide(L)'
;SRRRHTRWDIARCSLGGEQDFYNEDFLYKMFGINAELLIDHAWGYEPTTIDLIKAYKPETNSISSGQVLQCPYEFEKGKLIVREMTDLLVLDLVEKHLVTDQMVLTIGYDIDNLTDPKRRNAYHGEVTIDRYGRRVPKHAHGTINLKNQTSSTKQIMDAVMELYDRIVNPNLLIRRIYVVACRLSDESSAKQEDTFEQLDLFTDYAALEQKKQAEKVKKEKERKLQEAVLSVKKKYGKNAMLKGMNLQEGATSVERNRQIGGHKA
;
A
#
# COMPACT_ATOMS: atom_id res chain seq x y z
N SER A 1 -24.48 -21.13 -2.16
CA SER A 1 -24.67 -20.50 -0.84
C SER A 1 -23.61 -21.05 0.11
N ARG A 2 -22.60 -20.24 0.38
CA ARG A 2 -21.58 -20.57 1.38
C ARG A 2 -22.24 -20.37 2.74
N ARG A 3 -22.52 -21.47 3.46
CA ARG A 3 -22.93 -21.42 4.86
C ARG A 3 -21.82 -20.72 5.63
N ARG A 4 -22.12 -19.60 6.28
CA ARG A 4 -21.26 -19.02 7.30
C ARG A 4 -21.25 -20.04 8.44
N HIS A 5 -20.13 -20.71 8.68
CA HIS A 5 -19.94 -21.46 9.90
C HIS A 5 -19.99 -20.45 11.05
N THR A 6 -20.99 -20.56 11.88
CA THR A 6 -21.14 -19.71 13.04
C THR A 6 -20.17 -20.17 14.13
N ARG A 7 -19.84 -19.30 15.07
CA ARG A 7 -19.01 -19.62 16.25
C ARG A 7 -19.49 -20.89 16.97
N TRP A 8 -20.80 -21.19 16.90
CA TRP A 8 -21.43 -22.37 17.45
C TRP A 8 -21.10 -23.64 16.67
N ASP A 9 -20.92 -23.57 15.38
CA ASP A 9 -20.59 -24.75 14.56
C ASP A 9 -19.15 -25.19 14.83
N ILE A 10 -18.22 -24.23 15.05
CA ILE A 10 -16.82 -24.50 15.42
C ILE A 10 -16.76 -25.07 16.86
N ALA A 11 -17.44 -24.46 17.82
CA ALA A 11 -17.53 -24.96 19.19
C ALA A 11 -18.20 -26.30 19.31
N ARG A 12 -19.20 -26.61 18.44
CA ARG A 12 -19.88 -27.89 18.40
C ARG A 12 -19.02 -29.02 17.83
N CYS A 13 -18.04 -28.65 16.97
CA CYS A 13 -17.03 -29.60 16.50
C CYS A 13 -16.01 -29.94 17.60
N SER A 14 -15.85 -29.11 18.63
CA SER A 14 -14.83 -29.29 19.69
C SER A 14 -15.40 -29.80 21.04
N LEU A 15 -16.70 -29.92 21.22
CA LEU A 15 -17.33 -30.21 22.54
C LEU A 15 -17.90 -31.63 22.74
N GLY A 16 -17.62 -32.60 21.92
CA GLY A 16 -18.34 -33.85 21.98
C GLY A 16 -17.60 -35.18 21.87
N GLY A 17 -16.62 -35.52 22.71
CA GLY A 17 -16.16 -36.89 22.89
C GLY A 17 -15.08 -37.40 21.93
N GLU A 18 -14.78 -38.71 21.94
CA GLU A 18 -13.67 -39.37 21.22
C GLU A 18 -13.55 -39.08 19.70
N GLN A 19 -14.53 -38.42 19.08
CA GLN A 19 -14.50 -38.02 17.68
C GLN A 19 -13.81 -36.67 17.44
N ASP A 20 -13.50 -35.90 18.46
CA ASP A 20 -12.96 -34.52 18.34
C ASP A 20 -11.50 -34.45 17.92
N PHE A 21 -10.70 -35.45 18.26
CA PHE A 21 -9.29 -35.53 17.79
C PHE A 21 -9.20 -35.61 16.27
N TYR A 22 -10.18 -36.20 15.58
CA TYR A 22 -10.22 -36.24 14.12
C TYR A 22 -10.52 -34.88 13.48
N ASN A 23 -11.19 -34.00 14.20
CA ASN A 23 -11.53 -32.65 13.71
C ASN A 23 -10.37 -31.68 13.78
N GLU A 24 -9.46 -31.79 14.74
CA GLU A 24 -8.27 -30.97 14.83
C GLU A 24 -7.34 -31.21 13.65
N ASP A 25 -7.04 -32.45 13.32
CA ASP A 25 -6.21 -32.80 12.15
C ASP A 25 -6.81 -32.24 10.85
N PHE A 26 -8.12 -32.26 10.73
CA PHE A 26 -8.83 -31.69 9.58
C PHE A 26 -8.71 -30.18 9.55
N LEU A 27 -8.81 -29.50 10.69
CA LEU A 27 -8.61 -28.05 10.81
C LEU A 27 -7.17 -27.66 10.45
N TYR A 28 -6.16 -28.39 10.97
CA TYR A 28 -4.77 -28.16 10.62
C TYR A 28 -4.49 -28.39 9.13
N LYS A 29 -5.12 -29.40 8.53
CA LYS A 29 -5.02 -29.65 7.08
C LYS A 29 -5.63 -28.53 6.24
N MET A 30 -6.73 -27.91 6.71
CA MET A 30 -7.40 -26.82 5.99
C MET A 30 -6.76 -25.45 6.20
N PHE A 31 -6.31 -25.15 7.40
CA PHE A 31 -5.93 -23.80 7.83
C PHE A 31 -4.46 -23.68 8.26
N GLY A 32 -3.71 -24.81 8.29
CA GLY A 32 -2.34 -24.84 8.76
C GLY A 32 -2.26 -24.38 10.22
N ILE A 33 -1.21 -23.64 10.59
CA ILE A 33 -0.99 -23.13 11.96
C ILE A 33 -2.13 -22.24 12.46
N ASN A 34 -2.90 -21.63 11.56
CA ASN A 34 -4.06 -20.82 11.95
C ASN A 34 -5.21 -21.65 12.57
N ALA A 35 -5.17 -22.99 12.42
CA ALA A 35 -6.11 -23.87 13.10
C ALA A 35 -6.03 -23.73 14.62
N GLU A 36 -4.83 -23.52 15.16
CA GLU A 36 -4.60 -23.33 16.58
C GLU A 36 -5.39 -22.13 17.15
N LEU A 37 -5.35 -21.00 16.43
CA LEU A 37 -6.15 -19.83 16.80
C LEU A 37 -7.67 -20.11 16.77
N LEU A 38 -8.13 -20.89 15.80
CA LEU A 38 -9.56 -21.26 15.71
C LEU A 38 -9.97 -22.16 16.86
N ILE A 39 -9.14 -23.13 17.25
CA ILE A 39 -9.36 -24.04 18.37
C ILE A 39 -9.38 -23.26 19.67
N ASP A 40 -8.37 -22.45 19.93
CA ASP A 40 -8.27 -21.62 21.14
C ASP A 40 -9.47 -20.69 21.29
N HIS A 41 -9.87 -20.00 20.24
CA HIS A 41 -11.05 -19.13 20.27
C HIS A 41 -12.36 -19.90 20.45
N ALA A 42 -12.45 -21.15 19.94
CA ALA A 42 -13.62 -22.00 20.17
C ALA A 42 -13.76 -22.38 21.65
N TRP A 43 -12.63 -22.59 22.35
CA TRP A 43 -12.57 -22.80 23.79
C TRP A 43 -12.70 -21.51 24.62
N GLY A 44 -12.76 -20.36 23.97
CA GLY A 44 -12.85 -19.06 24.64
C GLY A 44 -11.49 -18.55 25.16
N TYR A 45 -10.40 -19.16 24.73
CA TYR A 45 -9.06 -18.72 25.07
C TYR A 45 -8.57 -17.65 24.12
N GLU A 46 -8.27 -16.47 24.62
CA GLU A 46 -7.67 -15.33 23.87
C GLU A 46 -6.55 -14.73 24.73
N PRO A 47 -5.29 -15.12 24.45
CA PRO A 47 -4.15 -14.61 25.21
C PRO A 47 -3.81 -13.15 24.88
N THR A 48 -4.28 -12.65 23.73
CA THR A 48 -3.95 -11.31 23.25
C THR A 48 -4.87 -10.26 23.85
N THR A 49 -4.36 -9.51 24.79
CA THR A 49 -5.09 -8.39 25.40
C THR A 49 -5.01 -7.13 24.56
N ILE A 50 -5.95 -6.19 24.79
CA ILE A 50 -5.93 -4.88 24.14
C ILE A 50 -4.62 -4.12 24.45
N ASP A 51 -4.07 -4.30 25.64
CA ASP A 51 -2.81 -3.65 26.03
C ASP A 51 -1.61 -4.24 25.28
N LEU A 52 -1.59 -5.55 25.03
CA LEU A 52 -0.59 -6.18 24.17
C LEU A 52 -0.70 -5.69 22.73
N ILE A 53 -1.92 -5.55 22.19
CA ILE A 53 -2.14 -4.99 20.86
C ILE A 53 -1.63 -3.55 20.77
N LYS A 54 -1.90 -2.73 21.78
CA LYS A 54 -1.41 -1.34 21.83
C LYS A 54 0.11 -1.25 21.98
N ALA A 55 0.72 -2.17 22.74
CA ALA A 55 2.15 -2.23 22.95
C ALA A 55 2.92 -2.84 21.76
N TYR A 56 2.23 -3.56 20.88
CA TYR A 56 2.85 -4.22 19.72
C TYR A 56 3.47 -3.21 18.76
N LYS A 57 4.76 -3.36 18.55
CA LYS A 57 5.50 -2.61 17.53
C LYS A 57 5.80 -3.57 16.38
N PRO A 58 5.22 -3.35 15.19
CA PRO A 58 5.51 -4.22 14.04
C PRO A 58 7.00 -4.13 13.68
N GLU A 59 7.63 -5.28 13.47
CA GLU A 59 9.01 -5.37 12.96
C GLU A 59 9.11 -5.08 11.46
N THR A 60 7.98 -4.75 10.81
CA THR A 60 7.95 -4.56 9.36
C THR A 60 8.57 -3.22 8.97
N ASN A 61 9.62 -3.29 8.15
CA ASN A 61 10.26 -2.12 7.55
C ASN A 61 9.49 -1.62 6.31
N SER A 62 8.16 -1.70 6.33
CA SER A 62 7.33 -1.24 5.20
C SER A 62 5.98 -0.71 5.64
N ILE A 63 5.49 0.30 4.92
CA ILE A 63 4.12 0.80 5.02
C ILE A 63 3.45 0.62 3.66
N SER A 64 2.26 0.03 3.66
CA SER A 64 1.51 -0.25 2.44
C SER A 64 0.15 0.42 2.44
N SER A 65 -0.29 0.78 1.24
CA SER A 65 -1.63 1.26 0.97
C SER A 65 -2.21 0.44 -0.18
N GLY A 66 -3.37 -0.18 0.04
CA GLY A 66 -4.07 -1.00 -0.95
C GLY A 66 -5.48 -0.49 -1.23
N GLN A 67 -5.94 -0.62 -2.47
CA GLN A 67 -7.29 -0.30 -2.88
C GLN A 67 -7.81 -1.28 -3.94
N VAL A 68 -9.06 -1.72 -3.78
CA VAL A 68 -9.83 -2.38 -4.82
C VAL A 68 -10.81 -1.35 -5.37
N LEU A 69 -10.76 -1.11 -6.68
CA LEU A 69 -11.63 -0.14 -7.34
C LEU A 69 -13.06 -0.71 -7.47
N GLN A 70 -14.07 0.14 -7.41
CA GLN A 70 -15.48 -0.26 -7.52
C GLN A 70 -15.82 -0.75 -8.93
N CYS A 71 -15.23 -0.13 -9.96
CA CYS A 71 -15.33 -0.51 -11.36
C CYS A 71 -13.92 -0.59 -11.97
N PRO A 72 -13.78 -1.24 -13.15
CA PRO A 72 -12.52 -1.26 -13.87
C PRO A 72 -12.12 0.15 -14.33
N TYR A 73 -10.86 0.50 -14.18
CA TYR A 73 -10.29 1.80 -14.58
C TYR A 73 -9.31 1.62 -15.73
N GLU A 74 -9.35 2.56 -16.65
CA GLU A 74 -8.34 2.69 -17.71
C GLU A 74 -7.03 3.26 -17.15
N PHE A 75 -5.97 3.19 -17.95
CA PHE A 75 -4.61 3.56 -17.59
C PHE A 75 -4.51 4.93 -16.91
N GLU A 76 -5.07 6.00 -17.51
CA GLU A 76 -4.96 7.36 -16.96
C GLU A 76 -5.73 7.52 -15.64
N LYS A 77 -6.93 6.94 -15.54
CA LYS A 77 -7.69 6.94 -14.28
C LYS A 77 -6.98 6.12 -13.20
N GLY A 78 -6.40 4.98 -13.56
CA GLY A 78 -5.57 4.19 -12.65
C GLY A 78 -4.35 4.95 -12.16
N LYS A 79 -3.68 5.70 -13.05
CA LYS A 79 -2.54 6.56 -12.71
C LYS A 79 -2.92 7.65 -11.71
N LEU A 80 -4.11 8.25 -11.87
CA LEU A 80 -4.65 9.22 -10.91
C LEU A 80 -4.78 8.62 -9.51
N ILE A 81 -5.34 7.39 -9.41
CA ILE A 81 -5.49 6.72 -8.11
C ILE A 81 -4.13 6.42 -7.48
N VAL A 82 -3.14 5.97 -8.27
CA VAL A 82 -1.78 5.76 -7.76
C VAL A 82 -1.19 7.06 -7.20
N ARG A 83 -1.42 8.20 -7.86
CA ARG A 83 -1.01 9.52 -7.34
C ARG A 83 -1.68 9.85 -6.01
N GLU A 84 -2.99 9.65 -5.90
CA GLU A 84 -3.73 9.88 -4.67
C GLU A 84 -3.22 9.01 -3.52
N MET A 85 -3.01 7.72 -3.81
CA MET A 85 -2.52 6.76 -2.81
C MET A 85 -1.10 7.07 -2.37
N THR A 86 -0.23 7.45 -3.30
CA THR A 86 1.15 7.84 -3.00
C THR A 86 1.20 9.10 -2.15
N ASP A 87 0.37 10.10 -2.45
CA ASP A 87 0.29 11.33 -1.67
C ASP A 87 -0.11 11.07 -0.21
N LEU A 88 -1.10 10.22 0.00
CA LEU A 88 -1.54 9.83 1.35
C LEU A 88 -0.49 8.99 2.08
N LEU A 89 0.19 8.09 1.37
CA LEU A 89 1.27 7.27 1.94
C LEU A 89 2.45 8.12 2.39
N VAL A 90 2.82 9.14 1.61
CA VAL A 90 3.88 10.08 2.00
C VAL A 90 3.50 10.89 3.23
N LEU A 91 2.25 11.35 3.33
CA LEU A 91 1.78 12.03 4.54
C LEU A 91 1.83 11.11 5.77
N ASP A 92 1.56 9.81 5.61
CA ASP A 92 1.69 8.83 6.69
C ASP A 92 3.16 8.62 7.12
N LEU A 93 4.10 8.61 6.16
CA LEU A 93 5.54 8.60 6.46
C LEU A 93 5.95 9.83 7.27
N VAL A 94 5.50 11.02 6.84
CA VAL A 94 5.80 12.29 7.53
C VAL A 94 5.22 12.30 8.95
N GLU A 95 3.98 11.84 9.14
CA GLU A 95 3.34 11.77 10.46
C GLU A 95 4.09 10.84 11.42
N LYS A 96 4.66 9.76 10.89
CA LYS A 96 5.42 8.77 11.67
C LYS A 96 6.92 9.07 11.77
N HIS A 97 7.38 10.20 11.22
CA HIS A 97 8.81 10.57 11.14
C HIS A 97 9.68 9.49 10.47
N LEU A 98 9.15 8.86 9.42
CA LEU A 98 9.82 7.83 8.65
C LEU A 98 10.25 8.33 7.29
N VAL A 99 11.33 7.75 6.78
CA VAL A 99 11.84 7.95 5.42
C VAL A 99 12.01 6.61 4.72
N THR A 100 12.00 6.65 3.40
CA THR A 100 12.16 5.45 2.54
C THR A 100 13.13 5.72 1.41
N ASP A 101 13.80 4.68 0.95
CA ASP A 101 14.62 4.68 -0.26
C ASP A 101 14.09 3.74 -1.35
N GLN A 102 12.95 3.07 -1.10
CA GLN A 102 12.41 2.09 -2.04
C GLN A 102 10.90 2.10 -2.07
N MET A 103 10.34 2.20 -3.28
CA MET A 103 8.90 2.09 -3.52
C MET A 103 8.58 0.84 -4.34
N VAL A 104 7.50 0.17 -3.99
CA VAL A 104 6.97 -0.98 -4.72
C VAL A 104 5.55 -0.66 -5.18
N LEU A 105 5.26 -0.97 -6.43
CA LEU A 105 3.94 -0.82 -7.03
C LEU A 105 3.46 -2.16 -7.57
N THR A 106 2.21 -2.51 -7.23
CA THR A 106 1.54 -3.68 -7.78
C THR A 106 0.16 -3.29 -8.31
N ILE A 107 -0.09 -3.59 -9.58
CA ILE A 107 -1.35 -3.29 -10.27
C ILE A 107 -2.00 -4.61 -10.69
N GLY A 108 -3.17 -4.91 -10.12
CA GLY A 108 -3.98 -6.05 -10.52
C GLY A 108 -5.00 -5.65 -11.57
N TYR A 109 -5.05 -6.41 -12.64
CA TYR A 109 -5.97 -6.16 -13.76
C TYR A 109 -7.34 -6.79 -13.52
N ASP A 110 -8.35 -6.24 -14.20
CA ASP A 110 -9.72 -6.71 -14.10
C ASP A 110 -9.98 -7.95 -14.96
N ILE A 111 -10.96 -8.75 -14.56
CA ILE A 111 -11.42 -9.92 -15.29
C ILE A 111 -11.99 -9.57 -16.67
N ASP A 112 -12.55 -8.37 -16.82
CA ASP A 112 -13.13 -7.90 -18.08
C ASP A 112 -12.12 -7.86 -19.23
N ASN A 113 -10.83 -7.81 -18.94
CA ASN A 113 -9.78 -7.96 -19.94
C ASN A 113 -9.78 -9.34 -20.64
N LEU A 114 -10.36 -10.37 -19.99
CA LEU A 114 -10.42 -11.73 -20.52
C LEU A 114 -11.83 -12.23 -20.81
N THR A 115 -12.86 -11.54 -20.31
CA THR A 115 -14.28 -11.88 -20.55
C THR A 115 -14.85 -11.12 -21.75
N ASP A 116 -14.40 -9.89 -22.00
CA ASP A 116 -14.74 -9.16 -23.22
C ASP A 116 -13.98 -9.77 -24.43
N PRO A 117 -14.70 -10.25 -25.46
CA PRO A 117 -14.09 -10.90 -26.62
C PRO A 117 -13.06 -10.01 -27.35
N LYS A 118 -13.31 -8.71 -27.47
CA LYS A 118 -12.40 -7.76 -28.13
C LYS A 118 -11.10 -7.61 -27.35
N ARG A 119 -11.18 -7.41 -26.03
CA ARG A 119 -10.00 -7.27 -25.15
C ARG A 119 -9.23 -8.58 -25.07
N ARG A 120 -9.93 -9.71 -24.94
CA ARG A 120 -9.32 -11.04 -24.88
C ARG A 120 -8.50 -11.34 -26.14
N ASN A 121 -9.03 -11.04 -27.33
CA ASN A 121 -8.31 -11.28 -28.59
C ASN A 121 -7.09 -10.39 -28.75
N ALA A 122 -7.08 -9.21 -28.13
CA ALA A 122 -5.96 -8.28 -28.17
C ALA A 122 -4.88 -8.59 -27.10
N TYR A 123 -5.21 -9.43 -26.11
CA TYR A 123 -4.28 -9.75 -25.02
C TYR A 123 -3.53 -11.05 -25.27
N HIS A 124 -2.21 -10.96 -25.44
CA HIS A 124 -1.30 -12.10 -25.65
C HIS A 124 -0.34 -12.33 -24.49
N GLY A 125 -0.58 -11.68 -23.36
CA GLY A 125 0.26 -11.80 -22.16
C GLY A 125 -0.07 -13.00 -21.29
N GLU A 126 0.64 -13.14 -20.19
CA GLU A 126 0.48 -14.21 -19.23
C GLU A 126 -0.84 -14.06 -18.44
N VAL A 127 -1.55 -15.18 -18.27
CA VAL A 127 -2.81 -15.27 -17.51
C VAL A 127 -2.55 -16.04 -16.22
N THR A 128 -3.02 -15.50 -15.11
CA THR A 128 -2.94 -16.11 -13.78
C THR A 128 -4.32 -16.39 -13.22
N ILE A 129 -4.38 -17.22 -12.18
CA ILE A 129 -5.61 -17.49 -11.44
C ILE A 129 -5.57 -16.67 -10.14
N ASP A 130 -6.60 -15.86 -9.89
CA ASP A 130 -6.70 -15.11 -8.65
C ASP A 130 -7.17 -16.02 -7.49
N ARG A 131 -7.14 -15.49 -6.25
CA ARG A 131 -7.56 -16.22 -5.05
C ARG A 131 -9.02 -16.68 -5.06
N TYR A 132 -9.82 -16.21 -5.99
CA TYR A 132 -11.21 -16.63 -6.18
C TYR A 132 -11.37 -17.66 -7.31
N GLY A 133 -10.25 -18.15 -7.87
CA GLY A 133 -10.26 -19.13 -8.97
C GLY A 133 -10.57 -18.50 -10.34
N ARG A 134 -10.53 -17.16 -10.50
CA ARG A 134 -10.84 -16.49 -11.76
C ARG A 134 -9.56 -16.26 -12.56
N ARG A 135 -9.66 -16.46 -13.88
CA ARG A 135 -8.57 -16.13 -14.79
C ARG A 135 -8.49 -14.61 -14.98
N VAL A 136 -7.33 -14.04 -14.75
CA VAL A 136 -7.03 -12.62 -14.90
C VAL A 136 -5.67 -12.44 -15.57
N PRO A 137 -5.42 -11.32 -16.26
CA PRO A 137 -4.07 -10.99 -16.72
C PRO A 137 -3.11 -10.95 -15.52
N LYS A 138 -1.87 -11.42 -15.73
CA LYS A 138 -0.84 -11.32 -14.71
C LYS A 138 -0.69 -9.88 -14.24
N HIS A 139 -0.69 -9.68 -12.93
CA HIS A 139 -0.52 -8.36 -12.33
C HIS A 139 0.83 -7.73 -12.73
N ALA A 140 0.84 -6.43 -12.93
CA ALA A 140 2.07 -5.67 -13.03
C ALA A 140 2.67 -5.48 -11.64
N HIS A 141 3.96 -5.74 -11.51
CA HIS A 141 4.70 -5.59 -10.26
C HIS A 141 6.07 -5.02 -10.56
N GLY A 142 6.50 -4.07 -9.76
CA GLY A 142 7.82 -3.49 -9.91
C GLY A 142 8.28 -2.74 -8.68
N THR A 143 9.58 -2.51 -8.65
CA THR A 143 10.27 -1.79 -7.59
C THR A 143 11.09 -0.67 -8.19
N ILE A 144 11.17 0.46 -7.49
CA ILE A 144 12.05 1.58 -7.81
C ILE A 144 12.79 2.02 -6.55
N ASN A 145 14.10 2.22 -6.68
CA ASN A 145 14.94 2.73 -5.62
C ASN A 145 15.10 4.24 -5.81
N LEU A 146 15.02 4.97 -4.71
CA LEU A 146 15.31 6.39 -4.63
C LEU A 146 16.81 6.57 -4.35
N LYS A 147 17.37 7.69 -4.79
CA LYS A 147 18.82 7.96 -4.59
C LYS A 147 19.20 8.04 -3.12
N ASN A 148 18.32 8.62 -2.30
CA ASN A 148 18.52 8.80 -0.87
C ASN A 148 17.23 8.48 -0.11
N GLN A 149 17.36 8.19 1.17
CA GLN A 149 16.20 8.08 2.06
C GLN A 149 15.48 9.42 2.15
N THR A 150 14.18 9.41 1.92
CA THR A 150 13.38 10.63 1.82
C THR A 150 11.91 10.42 2.20
N SER A 151 11.27 11.49 2.67
CA SER A 151 9.82 11.64 2.78
C SER A 151 9.30 12.78 1.88
N SER A 152 10.08 13.21 0.87
CA SER A 152 9.66 14.23 -0.09
C SER A 152 8.55 13.69 -0.98
N THR A 153 7.40 14.36 -0.95
CA THR A 153 6.25 14.04 -1.82
C THR A 153 6.65 14.09 -3.28
N LYS A 154 7.47 15.09 -3.67
CA LYS A 154 7.86 15.24 -5.06
C LYS A 154 8.74 14.08 -5.52
N GLN A 155 9.79 13.74 -4.77
CA GLN A 155 10.74 12.69 -5.17
C GLN A 155 10.06 11.32 -5.23
N ILE A 156 9.23 11.00 -4.23
CA ILE A 156 8.50 9.72 -4.18
C ILE A 156 7.45 9.66 -5.31
N MET A 157 6.72 10.75 -5.53
CA MET A 157 5.70 10.82 -6.58
C MET A 157 6.32 10.65 -7.98
N ASP A 158 7.40 11.37 -8.27
CA ASP A 158 8.08 11.30 -9.56
C ASP A 158 8.57 9.87 -9.82
N ALA A 159 9.17 9.21 -8.82
CA ALA A 159 9.65 7.83 -8.92
C ALA A 159 8.49 6.82 -9.12
N VAL A 160 7.39 6.95 -8.36
CA VAL A 160 6.24 6.05 -8.49
C VAL A 160 5.55 6.23 -9.84
N MET A 161 5.50 7.45 -10.38
CA MET A 161 4.93 7.70 -11.71
C MET A 161 5.81 7.12 -12.82
N GLU A 162 7.13 7.25 -12.72
CA GLU A 162 8.07 6.59 -13.62
C GLU A 162 7.89 5.07 -13.59
N LEU A 163 7.79 4.49 -12.38
CA LEU A 163 7.55 3.07 -12.21
C LEU A 163 6.22 2.63 -12.85
N TYR A 164 5.15 3.41 -12.61
CA TYR A 164 3.84 3.14 -13.21
C TYR A 164 3.91 3.07 -14.72
N ASP A 165 4.48 4.10 -15.36
CA ASP A 165 4.59 4.19 -16.81
C ASP A 165 5.44 3.05 -17.41
N ARG A 166 6.42 2.55 -16.65
CA ARG A 166 7.30 1.47 -17.05
C ARG A 166 6.65 0.08 -16.99
N ILE A 167 5.83 -0.19 -15.95
CA ILE A 167 5.34 -1.56 -15.70
C ILE A 167 3.90 -1.80 -16.10
N VAL A 168 3.06 -0.78 -16.17
CA VAL A 168 1.62 -0.95 -16.38
C VAL A 168 1.30 -1.00 -17.87
N ASN A 169 0.54 -2.01 -18.27
CA ASN A 169 0.06 -2.12 -19.66
C ASN A 169 -1.09 -1.13 -19.89
N PRO A 170 -0.94 -0.15 -20.82
CA PRO A 170 -1.92 0.89 -21.04
C PRO A 170 -3.25 0.40 -21.64
N ASN A 171 -3.26 -0.81 -22.22
CA ASN A 171 -4.45 -1.36 -22.87
C ASN A 171 -5.33 -2.21 -21.93
N LEU A 172 -4.89 -2.43 -20.68
CA LEU A 172 -5.58 -3.27 -19.73
C LEU A 172 -6.35 -2.46 -18.68
N LEU A 173 -7.53 -2.93 -18.36
CA LEU A 173 -8.36 -2.40 -17.27
C LEU A 173 -7.78 -2.79 -15.92
N ILE A 174 -7.69 -1.82 -15.03
CA ILE A 174 -7.13 -1.94 -13.69
C ILE A 174 -8.24 -2.14 -12.66
N ARG A 175 -8.02 -3.04 -11.70
CA ARG A 175 -8.97 -3.34 -10.62
C ARG A 175 -8.38 -3.19 -9.22
N ARG A 176 -7.10 -3.42 -9.05
CA ARG A 176 -6.42 -3.39 -7.75
C ARG A 176 -5.13 -2.60 -7.84
N ILE A 177 -4.87 -1.84 -6.79
CA ILE A 177 -3.67 -1.02 -6.70
C ILE A 177 -3.08 -1.21 -5.30
N TYR A 178 -1.77 -1.48 -5.24
CA TYR A 178 -1.00 -1.52 -3.99
C TYR A 178 0.26 -0.69 -4.17
N VAL A 179 0.46 0.25 -3.27
CA VAL A 179 1.66 1.08 -3.18
C VAL A 179 2.32 0.80 -1.84
N VAL A 180 3.59 0.50 -1.84
CA VAL A 180 4.35 0.14 -0.63
C VAL A 180 5.62 0.96 -0.57
N ALA A 181 5.86 1.59 0.58
CA ALA A 181 7.16 2.15 0.95
C ALA A 181 7.93 1.10 1.75
N CYS A 182 9.10 0.72 1.27
CA CYS A 182 9.96 -0.30 1.88
C CYS A 182 11.23 0.34 2.46
N ARG A 183 12.01 -0.46 3.20
CA ARG A 183 13.27 -0.04 3.82
C ARG A 183 13.12 1.25 4.62
N LEU A 184 12.08 1.26 5.46
CA LEU A 184 11.81 2.41 6.31
C LEU A 184 12.89 2.56 7.38
N SER A 185 13.27 3.80 7.65
CA SER A 185 14.12 4.17 8.78
C SER A 185 13.57 5.43 9.43
N ASP A 186 13.93 5.63 10.70
CA ASP A 186 13.62 6.88 11.37
C ASP A 186 14.35 8.05 10.69
N GLU A 187 13.66 9.14 10.49
CA GLU A 187 14.22 10.36 9.88
C GLU A 187 15.47 10.87 10.62
N SER A 188 15.51 10.68 11.96
CA SER A 188 16.66 11.04 12.79
C SER A 188 17.87 10.12 12.59
N SER A 189 17.62 8.87 12.18
CA SER A 189 18.64 7.84 11.95
C SER A 189 19.07 7.76 10.50
N ALA A 190 18.31 8.40 9.60
CA ALA A 190 18.64 8.46 8.18
C ALA A 190 19.99 9.16 8.05
N LYS A 191 21.02 8.39 7.75
CA LYS A 191 22.33 8.93 7.41
C LYS A 191 22.12 9.92 6.28
N GLN A 192 22.42 11.18 6.49
CA GLN A 192 22.87 12.02 5.39
C GLN A 192 24.13 11.31 4.89
N GLU A 193 23.98 10.45 3.90
CA GLU A 193 25.11 10.06 3.10
C GLU A 193 25.59 11.37 2.45
N ASP A 194 26.57 12.00 3.11
CA ASP A 194 27.51 12.84 2.39
C ASP A 194 28.07 11.90 1.32
N THR A 195 27.47 11.92 0.16
CA THR A 195 28.08 11.34 -1.02
C THR A 195 29.40 12.08 -1.12
N PHE A 196 30.49 11.37 -0.78
CA PHE A 196 31.83 11.79 -1.15
C PHE A 196 31.82 11.82 -2.68
N GLU A 197 31.33 12.93 -3.24
CA GLU A 197 31.51 13.21 -4.65
C GLU A 197 33.02 13.33 -4.83
N GLN A 198 33.57 12.41 -5.59
CA GLN A 198 34.97 12.45 -5.97
C GLN A 198 35.19 13.83 -6.59
N LEU A 199 35.98 14.64 -5.89
CA LEU A 199 36.21 16.03 -6.25
C LEU A 199 36.89 16.05 -7.63
N ASP A 200 36.19 16.54 -8.64
CA ASP A 200 36.75 16.75 -9.97
C ASP A 200 37.34 18.18 -10.02
N LEU A 201 38.56 18.31 -10.52
CA LEU A 201 39.31 19.56 -10.63
C LEU A 201 38.60 20.63 -11.50
N PHE A 202 37.59 20.23 -12.27
CA PHE A 202 36.85 21.11 -13.19
C PHE A 202 35.45 21.49 -12.69
N THR A 203 35.07 21.07 -11.49
CA THR A 203 33.73 21.35 -10.94
C THR A 203 33.69 22.74 -10.31
N ASP A 204 32.73 23.57 -10.71
CA ASP A 204 32.46 24.88 -10.07
C ASP A 204 31.79 24.63 -8.70
N TYR A 205 32.58 24.64 -7.65
CA TYR A 205 32.15 24.39 -6.28
C TYR A 205 31.15 25.45 -5.79
N ALA A 206 31.27 26.70 -6.22
CA ALA A 206 30.36 27.76 -5.80
C ALA A 206 28.95 27.52 -6.35
N ALA A 207 28.86 27.10 -7.62
CA ALA A 207 27.59 26.73 -8.23
C ALA A 207 26.98 25.46 -7.60
N LEU A 208 27.81 24.49 -7.25
CA LEU A 208 27.36 23.24 -6.58
C LEU A 208 26.80 23.51 -5.17
N GLU A 209 27.50 24.38 -4.41
CA GLU A 209 27.08 24.75 -3.06
C GLU A 209 25.79 25.57 -3.06
N GLN A 210 25.65 26.49 -4.00
CA GLN A 210 24.40 27.24 -4.21
C GLN A 210 23.24 26.29 -4.56
N LYS A 211 23.48 25.27 -5.39
CA LYS A 211 22.47 24.27 -5.75
C LYS A 211 22.07 23.42 -4.56
N LYS A 212 23.05 22.92 -3.77
CA LYS A 212 22.80 22.17 -2.53
C LYS A 212 22.00 23.00 -1.52
N GLN A 213 22.34 24.28 -1.35
CA GLN A 213 21.60 25.17 -0.46
C GLN A 213 20.18 25.45 -0.94
N ALA A 214 19.97 25.64 -2.24
CA ALA A 214 18.65 25.82 -2.83
C ALA A 214 17.79 24.56 -2.67
N GLU A 215 18.36 23.37 -2.82
CA GLU A 215 17.66 22.10 -2.59
C GLU A 215 17.29 21.92 -1.11
N LYS A 216 18.17 22.28 -0.19
CA LYS A 216 17.90 22.23 1.25
C LYS A 216 16.73 23.15 1.62
N VAL A 217 16.72 24.38 1.13
CA VAL A 217 15.60 25.31 1.35
C VAL A 217 14.29 24.79 0.77
N LYS A 218 14.33 24.14 -0.42
CA LYS A 218 13.13 23.51 -1.01
C LYS A 218 12.61 22.38 -0.16
N LYS A 219 13.48 21.49 0.34
CA LYS A 219 13.10 20.38 1.23
C LYS A 219 12.47 20.89 2.53
N GLU A 220 13.04 21.92 3.14
CA GLU A 220 12.49 22.52 4.36
C GLU A 220 11.10 23.15 4.14
N LYS A 221 10.92 23.85 3.01
CA LYS A 221 9.61 24.41 2.63
C LYS A 221 8.57 23.31 2.40
N GLU A 222 8.96 22.23 1.69
CA GLU A 222 8.09 21.07 1.47
C GLU A 222 7.69 20.42 2.79
N ARG A 223 8.64 20.22 3.70
CA ARG A 223 8.39 19.65 5.03
C ARG A 223 7.39 20.47 5.84
N LYS A 224 7.60 21.78 5.92
CA LYS A 224 6.67 22.69 6.60
C LYS A 224 5.27 22.64 6.01
N LEU A 225 5.16 22.54 4.69
CA LEU A 225 3.87 22.39 4.02
C LEU A 225 3.19 21.05 4.37
N GLN A 226 3.93 19.94 4.36
CA GLN A 226 3.41 18.62 4.74
C GLN A 226 2.90 18.63 6.19
N GLU A 227 3.64 19.20 7.11
CA GLU A 227 3.26 19.33 8.53
C GLU A 227 2.02 20.21 8.71
N ALA A 228 1.92 21.30 7.97
CA ALA A 228 0.73 22.16 7.98
C ALA A 228 -0.51 21.41 7.46
N VAL A 229 -0.36 20.65 6.35
CA VAL A 229 -1.43 19.81 5.80
C VAL A 229 -1.88 18.75 6.82
N LEU A 230 -0.94 18.08 7.48
CA LEU A 230 -1.24 17.09 8.53
C LEU A 230 -1.99 17.72 9.71
N SER A 231 -1.52 18.89 10.17
CA SER A 231 -2.17 19.63 11.28
C SER A 231 -3.63 19.98 10.94
N VAL A 232 -3.88 20.49 9.73
CA VAL A 232 -5.24 20.81 9.27
C VAL A 232 -6.11 19.56 9.17
N LYS A 233 -5.59 18.48 8.55
CA LYS A 233 -6.32 17.22 8.42
C LYS A 233 -6.62 16.57 9.78
N LYS A 234 -5.72 16.67 10.74
CA LYS A 234 -5.90 16.16 12.11
C LYS A 234 -6.97 16.94 12.87
N LYS A 235 -7.02 18.25 12.70
CA LYS A 235 -7.97 19.12 13.40
C LYS A 235 -9.36 19.13 12.79
N TYR A 236 -9.46 19.11 11.45
CA TYR A 236 -10.71 19.34 10.73
C TYR A 236 -11.18 18.14 9.91
N GLY A 237 -10.44 17.02 9.95
CA GLY A 237 -10.75 15.78 9.25
C GLY A 237 -9.97 15.60 7.93
N LYS A 238 -9.94 14.36 7.46
CA LYS A 238 -9.10 13.96 6.32
C LYS A 238 -9.40 14.69 5.01
N ASN A 239 -10.65 15.17 4.84
CA ASN A 239 -11.11 15.90 3.65
C ASN A 239 -11.04 17.42 3.80
N ALA A 240 -10.53 17.96 4.91
CA ALA A 240 -10.44 19.40 5.14
C ALA A 240 -9.48 20.11 4.17
N MET A 241 -8.50 19.38 3.65
CA MET A 241 -7.58 19.89 2.64
C MET A 241 -7.39 18.85 1.54
N LEU A 242 -7.77 19.21 0.32
CA LEU A 242 -7.70 18.40 -0.88
C LEU A 242 -6.78 19.06 -1.91
N LYS A 243 -6.09 18.24 -2.70
CA LYS A 243 -5.34 18.70 -3.88
C LYS A 243 -6.28 18.69 -5.10
N GLY A 244 -5.99 19.49 -6.12
CA GLY A 244 -6.79 19.53 -7.35
C GLY A 244 -7.00 18.16 -8.01
N MET A 245 -6.02 17.25 -7.88
CA MET A 245 -6.14 15.87 -8.38
C MET A 245 -7.27 15.08 -7.70
N ASN A 246 -7.59 15.36 -6.44
CA ASN A 246 -8.65 14.67 -5.68
C ASN A 246 -10.08 15.08 -6.13
N LEU A 247 -10.20 16.09 -7.00
CA LEU A 247 -11.43 16.59 -7.55
C LEU A 247 -11.64 16.22 -9.03
N GLN A 248 -10.67 15.49 -9.61
CA GLN A 248 -10.76 15.02 -10.99
C GLN A 248 -11.74 13.86 -11.12
N GLU A 249 -12.27 13.68 -12.33
CA GLU A 249 -13.13 12.54 -12.63
C GLU A 249 -12.40 11.21 -12.41
N GLY A 250 -13.01 10.34 -11.63
CA GLY A 250 -12.41 9.05 -11.24
C GLY A 250 -11.55 9.07 -9.97
N ALA A 251 -11.32 10.26 -9.35
CA ALA A 251 -10.65 10.34 -8.06
C ALA A 251 -11.47 9.66 -6.96
N THR A 252 -10.81 8.98 -6.03
CA THR A 252 -11.46 8.18 -4.97
C THR A 252 -11.14 8.63 -3.56
N SER A 253 -10.17 9.51 -3.37
CA SER A 253 -9.67 9.90 -2.04
C SER A 253 -10.75 10.46 -1.12
N VAL A 254 -11.68 11.27 -1.63
CA VAL A 254 -12.74 11.89 -0.83
C VAL A 254 -13.67 10.83 -0.25
N GLU A 255 -14.10 9.86 -1.08
CA GLU A 255 -14.96 8.75 -0.63
C GLU A 255 -14.19 7.79 0.28
N ARG A 256 -12.95 7.48 -0.07
CA ARG A 256 -12.08 6.60 0.72
C ARG A 256 -11.83 7.15 2.12
N ASN A 257 -11.65 8.44 2.28
CA ASN A 257 -11.47 9.09 3.58
C ASN A 257 -12.72 9.01 4.48
N ARG A 258 -13.91 8.73 3.92
CA ARG A 258 -15.16 8.51 4.64
C ARG A 258 -15.39 7.06 5.04
N GLN A 259 -14.52 6.14 4.59
CA GLN A 259 -14.63 4.71 4.92
C GLN A 259 -13.95 4.40 6.25
N ILE A 260 -14.52 3.46 6.99
CA ILE A 260 -13.91 2.88 8.19
C ILE A 260 -13.58 1.43 7.88
N GLY A 261 -12.29 1.07 7.99
CA GLY A 261 -11.84 -0.30 7.68
C GLY A 261 -12.11 -0.77 6.25
N GLY A 262 -12.22 0.16 5.28
CA GLY A 262 -12.50 -0.16 3.87
C GLY A 262 -13.99 -0.32 3.54
N HIS A 263 -14.89 -0.08 4.51
CA HIS A 263 -16.33 -0.14 4.33
C HIS A 263 -16.96 1.24 4.51
N LYS A 264 -18.07 1.50 3.82
CA LYS A 264 -18.89 2.69 4.09
C LYS A 264 -19.47 2.56 5.50
N ALA A 265 -19.26 3.59 6.32
CA ALA A 265 -19.89 3.72 7.63
C ALA A 265 -21.38 4.05 7.45
#